data_133c99534b4401661aa20ae604f73eb1
#
_entry.id   133c99534b4401661aa20ae604f73eb1
#
_cell.length_a   1.000
_cell.length_b   1.000
_cell.length_c   1.000
_cell.angle_alpha   90.00
_cell.angle_beta   90.00
_cell.angle_gamma   90.00
#
_symmetry.space_group_name_H-M   'P 1'
#
loop_
_entity.id
_entity.type
_entity.pdbx_description
1 polymer ?
#
loop_
_entity_poly.entity_id
_entity_poly.type
_entity_poly.pdbx_seq_one_letter_code
_entity_poly.pdbx_strand_id
1 'polypeptide(L)'
;MIKKTLKYGGIAIVCLIIVTLASALLYRKYLQHEVSEARAIRSPNGIDSLEAVRIGGIDQWIEVRGQNVNNPILLFIHGGLGVAFIPMGSTFQDPWEKYFAVVQWDQRGAGKTYESNDKELQRRTMNLAQMEQDTVEVANYLRTRFKREKIFVVGHSWGSMLGLWLAHEHPEMVYAFVGTGQAVSMQQNEEAGYRIVLQAARNTKNERAIKELESVAPYPPAIPDMNKTGTVRDWESSLLGPPPSETGFTNVKRILRTVISAPEYSIADDIGFVRGQTFSLQVMMPQMMEFDLTKLGPCFREPLFFFEGRIDPYCPGSVIADYVQTINACATAGDCVV
;
A
#
# COMPACT_ATOMS: atom_id res chain seq x y z
N MET A 1 20.76 44.76 33.60
CA MET A 1 19.50 44.02 33.77
C MET A 1 19.07 43.31 32.51
N ILE A 2 18.91 43.99 31.40
CA ILE A 2 18.38 43.42 30.11
C ILE A 2 19.11 42.15 29.64
N LYS A 3 20.48 42.12 29.66
CA LYS A 3 21.26 40.94 29.24
C LYS A 3 21.01 39.68 30.11
N LYS A 4 20.74 39.84 31.42
CA LYS A 4 20.42 38.72 32.30
C LYS A 4 19.00 38.21 32.03
N THR A 5 18.03 39.08 31.82
CA THR A 5 16.65 38.74 31.49
C THR A 5 16.55 37.96 30.17
N LEU A 6 17.29 38.41 29.13
CA LEU A 6 17.41 37.73 27.84
C LEU A 6 18.04 36.32 27.97
N LYS A 7 19.08 36.17 28.80
CA LYS A 7 19.73 34.88 29.05
C LYS A 7 18.77 33.87 29.75
N TYR A 8 18.07 34.32 30.80
CA TYR A 8 17.11 33.44 31.50
C TYR A 8 15.88 33.12 30.64
N GLY A 9 15.40 34.07 29.83
CA GLY A 9 14.36 33.84 28.83
C GLY A 9 14.76 32.78 27.79
N GLY A 10 15.99 32.86 27.25
CA GLY A 10 16.51 31.84 26.34
C GLY A 10 16.62 30.45 26.97
N ILE A 11 17.12 30.35 28.21
CA ILE A 11 17.18 29.09 28.94
C ILE A 11 15.79 28.51 29.16
N ALA A 12 14.81 29.31 29.56
CA ALA A 12 13.44 28.88 29.78
C ALA A 12 12.80 28.31 28.49
N ILE A 13 13.03 28.95 27.35
CA ILE A 13 12.54 28.46 26.05
C ILE A 13 13.19 27.10 25.71
N VAL A 14 14.50 26.98 25.88
CA VAL A 14 15.20 25.70 25.64
C VAL A 14 14.68 24.58 26.54
N CYS A 15 14.51 24.87 27.84
CA CYS A 15 13.93 23.93 28.80
C CYS A 15 12.51 23.53 28.39
N LEU A 16 11.66 24.45 27.95
CA LEU A 16 10.31 24.17 27.48
C LEU A 16 10.33 23.26 26.24
N ILE A 17 11.21 23.53 25.28
CA ILE A 17 11.38 22.68 24.09
C ILE A 17 11.79 21.27 24.49
N ILE A 18 12.78 21.12 25.38
CA ILE A 18 13.26 19.80 25.84
C ILE A 18 12.12 19.06 26.54
N VAL A 19 11.40 19.70 27.44
CA VAL A 19 10.26 19.08 28.15
C VAL A 19 9.19 18.65 27.17
N THR A 20 8.85 19.49 26.18
CA THR A 20 7.84 19.17 25.16
C THR A 20 8.28 17.96 24.32
N LEU A 21 9.52 17.94 23.86
CA LEU A 21 10.07 16.82 23.08
C LEU A 21 10.11 15.52 23.91
N ALA A 22 10.57 15.59 25.16
CA ALA A 22 10.60 14.45 26.06
C ALA A 22 9.17 13.91 26.31
N SER A 23 8.21 14.79 26.56
CA SER A 23 6.80 14.41 26.73
C SER A 23 6.21 13.76 25.49
N ALA A 24 6.52 14.28 24.30
CA ALA A 24 6.06 13.69 23.04
C ALA A 24 6.65 12.29 22.81
N LEU A 25 7.94 12.09 23.12
CA LEU A 25 8.59 10.78 23.04
C LEU A 25 8.01 9.78 24.03
N LEU A 26 7.77 10.19 25.27
CA LEU A 26 7.13 9.35 26.30
C LEU A 26 5.70 8.98 25.90
N TYR A 27 4.94 9.93 25.38
CA TYR A 27 3.59 9.68 24.90
C TYR A 27 3.58 8.72 23.69
N ARG A 28 4.51 8.89 22.76
CA ARG A 28 4.70 7.93 21.66
C ARG A 28 4.98 6.52 22.16
N LYS A 29 5.89 6.38 23.12
CA LYS A 29 6.21 5.07 23.72
C LYS A 29 5.02 4.46 24.45
N TYR A 30 4.24 5.26 25.12
CA TYR A 30 2.99 4.82 25.74
C TYR A 30 2.00 4.29 24.67
N LEU A 31 1.79 5.02 23.57
CA LEU A 31 0.91 4.56 22.49
C LEU A 31 1.41 3.27 21.83
N GLN A 32 2.73 3.14 21.60
CA GLN A 32 3.33 1.92 21.06
C GLN A 32 3.15 0.73 22.00
N HIS A 33 3.27 0.95 23.31
CA HIS A 33 3.03 -0.08 24.32
C HIS A 33 1.57 -0.55 24.31
N GLU A 34 0.61 0.37 24.30
CA GLU A 34 -0.82 0.06 24.22
C GLU A 34 -1.16 -0.79 22.99
N VAL A 35 -0.62 -0.42 21.81
CA VAL A 35 -0.82 -1.20 20.57
C VAL A 35 -0.18 -2.57 20.69
N SER A 36 1.05 -2.66 21.22
CA SER A 36 1.77 -3.92 21.39
C SER A 36 1.03 -4.88 22.33
N GLU A 37 0.53 -4.39 23.48
CA GLU A 37 -0.24 -5.21 24.42
C GLU A 37 -1.59 -5.66 23.85
N ALA A 38 -2.29 -4.76 23.16
CA ALA A 38 -3.58 -5.07 22.55
C ALA A 38 -3.45 -6.15 21.45
N ARG A 39 -2.31 -6.18 20.75
CA ARG A 39 -2.04 -7.11 19.64
C ARG A 39 -1.09 -8.25 20.02
N ALA A 40 -0.79 -8.45 21.30
CA ALA A 40 0.15 -9.47 21.73
C ALA A 40 -0.29 -10.88 21.29
N ILE A 41 0.55 -11.58 20.56
CA ILE A 41 0.35 -12.98 20.20
C ILE A 41 0.72 -13.83 21.42
N ARG A 42 -0.28 -14.37 22.09
CA ARG A 42 -0.10 -15.16 23.33
C ARG A 42 -0.20 -16.67 23.13
N SER A 43 -0.45 -17.11 21.90
CA SER A 43 -0.49 -18.52 21.56
C SER A 43 0.93 -19.12 21.66
N PRO A 44 1.11 -20.31 22.25
CA PRO A 44 2.43 -20.97 22.31
C PRO A 44 2.98 -21.35 20.94
N ASN A 45 2.11 -21.49 19.94
CA ASN A 45 2.49 -21.74 18.54
C ASN A 45 2.41 -20.47 17.70
N GLY A 46 2.24 -19.30 18.31
CA GLY A 46 2.13 -18.03 17.61
C GLY A 46 3.44 -17.59 16.98
N ILE A 47 3.31 -16.71 16.03
CA ILE A 47 4.44 -16.01 15.40
C ILE A 47 4.18 -14.50 15.42
N ASP A 48 5.19 -13.75 15.82
CA ASP A 48 5.27 -12.29 15.78
C ASP A 48 6.72 -11.94 15.49
N SER A 49 7.05 -11.69 14.24
CA SER A 49 8.43 -11.42 13.80
C SER A 49 8.48 -10.27 12.81
N LEU A 50 9.48 -9.42 12.99
CA LEU A 50 9.81 -8.32 12.09
C LEU A 50 11.28 -8.45 11.72
N GLU A 51 11.59 -8.58 10.44
CA GLU A 51 12.95 -8.86 9.98
C GLU A 51 13.26 -8.20 8.64
N ALA A 52 14.54 -7.90 8.44
CA ALA A 52 15.09 -7.49 7.16
C ALA A 52 15.54 -8.73 6.39
N VAL A 53 15.04 -8.89 5.17
CA VAL A 53 15.35 -10.02 4.29
C VAL A 53 16.00 -9.51 3.01
N ARG A 54 17.03 -10.18 2.53
CA ARG A 54 17.70 -9.82 1.28
C ARG A 54 16.85 -10.20 0.08
N ILE A 55 16.21 -9.21 -0.54
CA ILE A 55 15.31 -9.33 -1.69
C ILE A 55 15.75 -8.35 -2.77
N GLY A 56 15.91 -8.81 -3.99
CA GLY A 56 16.28 -7.95 -5.13
C GLY A 56 17.53 -7.12 -4.90
N GLY A 57 18.48 -7.63 -4.13
CA GLY A 57 19.75 -6.95 -3.85
C GLY A 57 19.74 -5.86 -2.79
N ILE A 58 18.62 -5.64 -2.08
CA ILE A 58 18.51 -4.74 -0.91
C ILE A 58 17.85 -5.47 0.27
N ASP A 59 17.94 -4.91 1.47
CA ASP A 59 17.30 -5.46 2.66
C ASP A 59 15.87 -4.94 2.75
N GLN A 60 14.88 -5.80 2.51
CA GLN A 60 13.46 -5.44 2.55
C GLN A 60 12.82 -5.96 3.85
N TRP A 61 11.98 -5.15 4.47
CA TRP A 61 11.38 -5.47 5.76
C TRP A 61 10.08 -6.26 5.60
N ILE A 62 10.00 -7.35 6.36
CA ILE A 62 8.86 -8.26 6.36
C ILE A 62 8.41 -8.46 7.82
N GLU A 63 7.12 -8.25 8.07
CA GLU A 63 6.45 -8.63 9.31
C GLU A 63 5.66 -9.91 9.09
N VAL A 64 5.72 -10.87 10.02
CA VAL A 64 4.88 -12.06 10.01
C VAL A 64 4.18 -12.20 11.35
N ARG A 65 2.85 -12.21 11.34
CA ARG A 65 2.04 -12.34 12.54
C ARG A 65 0.94 -13.38 12.38
N GLY A 66 0.70 -14.19 13.42
CA GLY A 66 -0.36 -15.18 13.42
C GLY A 66 -0.44 -15.99 14.71
N GLN A 67 -1.64 -16.48 15.05
CA GLN A 67 -1.86 -17.25 16.27
C GLN A 67 -1.25 -18.67 16.20
N ASN A 68 -0.91 -19.12 14.99
CA ASN A 68 -0.26 -20.42 14.79
C ASN A 68 0.66 -20.35 13.54
N VAL A 69 1.95 -20.56 13.74
CA VAL A 69 2.97 -20.59 12.66
C VAL A 69 2.70 -21.65 11.60
N ASN A 70 1.90 -22.67 11.94
CA ASN A 70 1.51 -23.72 11.01
C ASN A 70 0.28 -23.38 10.17
N ASN A 71 -0.35 -22.23 10.39
CA ASN A 71 -1.42 -21.74 9.52
C ASN A 71 -0.91 -21.50 8.09
N PRO A 72 -1.79 -21.48 7.08
CA PRO A 72 -1.45 -21.05 5.74
C PRO A 72 -0.85 -19.64 5.76
N ILE A 73 0.09 -19.37 4.85
CA ILE A 73 0.71 -18.06 4.69
C ILE A 73 -0.19 -17.18 3.83
N LEU A 74 -0.44 -15.96 4.28
CA LEU A 74 -1.15 -14.93 3.52
C LEU A 74 -0.22 -13.74 3.34
N LEU A 75 0.29 -13.55 2.13
CA LEU A 75 1.07 -12.38 1.76
C LEU A 75 0.14 -11.24 1.36
N PHE A 76 0.21 -10.13 2.09
CA PHE A 76 -0.47 -8.90 1.73
C PHE A 76 0.49 -7.95 0.99
N ILE A 77 0.19 -7.65 -0.27
CA ILE A 77 0.97 -6.73 -1.11
C ILE A 77 0.27 -5.38 -1.07
N HIS A 78 0.89 -4.40 -0.42
CA HIS A 78 0.31 -3.09 -0.19
C HIS A 78 0.18 -2.25 -1.47
N GLY A 79 -0.78 -1.33 -1.42
CA GLY A 79 -1.06 -0.40 -2.49
C GLY A 79 -0.23 0.87 -2.46
N GLY A 80 -0.64 1.84 -3.28
CA GLY A 80 0.03 3.11 -3.53
C GLY A 80 1.48 2.88 -3.93
N LEU A 81 2.15 3.69 -4.66
CA LEU A 81 3.59 3.51 -4.74
C LEU A 81 4.20 3.98 -3.42
N GLY A 82 4.85 3.06 -2.68
CA GLY A 82 5.57 3.36 -1.44
C GLY A 82 4.74 3.61 -0.19
N VAL A 83 3.44 3.27 -0.16
CA VAL A 83 2.61 3.35 1.05
C VAL A 83 2.75 2.05 1.84
N ALA A 84 3.66 2.02 2.80
CA ALA A 84 3.93 0.84 3.62
C ALA A 84 2.74 0.46 4.53
N PHE A 85 2.47 -0.84 4.68
CA PHE A 85 1.34 -1.31 5.48
C PHE A 85 1.74 -2.05 6.76
N ILE A 86 3.01 -2.29 7.03
CA ILE A 86 3.47 -2.81 8.33
C ILE A 86 2.86 -1.96 9.47
N PRO A 87 2.99 -0.62 9.51
CA PRO A 87 2.42 0.15 10.61
C PRO A 87 0.90 0.23 10.59
N MET A 88 0.27 -0.13 9.46
CA MET A 88 -1.18 -0.08 9.28
C MET A 88 -1.88 -1.41 9.61
N GLY A 89 -1.12 -2.49 9.78
CA GLY A 89 -1.64 -3.84 10.04
C GLY A 89 -2.63 -3.90 11.20
N SER A 90 -2.38 -3.13 12.28
CA SER A 90 -3.27 -3.03 13.45
C SER A 90 -4.70 -2.56 13.13
N THR A 91 -4.94 -2.03 11.94
CA THR A 91 -6.25 -1.48 11.58
C THR A 91 -7.18 -2.50 10.91
N PHE A 92 -6.65 -3.62 10.41
CA PHE A 92 -7.46 -4.57 9.63
C PHE A 92 -7.05 -6.05 9.74
N GLN A 93 -5.78 -6.39 10.02
CA GLN A 93 -5.30 -7.76 9.87
C GLN A 93 -5.59 -8.69 11.06
N ASP A 94 -5.79 -8.16 12.26
CA ASP A 94 -5.91 -8.96 13.49
C ASP A 94 -6.94 -10.10 13.39
N PRO A 95 -8.11 -9.96 12.74
CA PRO A 95 -9.05 -11.07 12.54
C PRO A 95 -8.48 -12.20 11.68
N TRP A 96 -7.56 -11.90 10.75
CA TRP A 96 -6.96 -12.87 9.84
C TRP A 96 -5.88 -13.71 10.52
N GLU A 97 -5.21 -13.16 11.56
CA GLU A 97 -4.14 -13.83 12.31
C GLU A 97 -4.60 -15.13 13.00
N LYS A 98 -5.91 -15.33 13.14
CA LYS A 98 -6.49 -16.59 13.65
C LYS A 98 -6.37 -17.75 12.65
N TYR A 99 -6.41 -17.44 11.37
CA TYR A 99 -6.51 -18.41 10.28
C TYR A 99 -5.27 -18.46 9.41
N PHE A 100 -4.46 -17.43 9.42
CA PHE A 100 -3.26 -17.28 8.61
C PHE A 100 -2.07 -16.85 9.47
N ALA A 101 -0.86 -17.17 9.00
CA ALA A 101 0.31 -16.36 9.27
C ALA A 101 0.32 -15.23 8.23
N VAL A 102 -0.10 -14.05 8.69
CA VAL A 102 -0.26 -12.86 7.85
C VAL A 102 1.09 -12.19 7.68
N VAL A 103 1.43 -11.89 6.45
CA VAL A 103 2.70 -11.27 6.07
C VAL A 103 2.44 -9.87 5.51
N GLN A 104 3.01 -8.87 6.16
CA GLN A 104 3.15 -7.52 5.62
C GLN A 104 4.57 -7.35 5.10
N TRP A 105 4.71 -6.66 3.99
CA TRP A 105 5.99 -6.43 3.34
C TRP A 105 6.12 -4.95 2.95
N ASP A 106 7.09 -4.26 3.53
CA ASP A 106 7.48 -2.93 3.07
C ASP A 106 8.29 -3.08 1.79
N GLN A 107 7.65 -2.86 0.66
CA GLN A 107 8.25 -2.99 -0.67
C GLN A 107 9.43 -2.02 -0.83
N ARG A 108 10.28 -2.26 -1.85
CA ARG A 108 11.30 -1.32 -2.29
C ARG A 108 10.72 0.09 -2.41
N GLY A 109 11.37 1.08 -1.80
CA GLY A 109 10.90 2.46 -1.76
C GLY A 109 9.82 2.75 -0.72
N ALA A 110 9.41 1.80 0.12
CA ALA A 110 8.37 1.98 1.13
C ALA A 110 8.91 1.88 2.57
N GLY A 111 8.38 2.67 3.47
CA GLY A 111 8.53 2.56 4.92
C GLY A 111 9.94 2.27 5.42
N LYS A 112 10.08 1.20 6.19
CA LYS A 112 11.38 0.75 6.73
C LYS A 112 12.37 0.37 5.64
N THR A 113 11.92 -0.27 4.56
CA THR A 113 12.78 -0.64 3.42
C THR A 113 13.36 0.61 2.76
N TYR A 114 12.55 1.64 2.55
CA TYR A 114 13.06 2.91 2.05
C TYR A 114 14.09 3.50 2.99
N GLU A 115 13.82 3.55 4.30
CA GLU A 115 14.69 4.23 5.27
C GLU A 115 16.02 3.50 5.48
N SER A 116 16.03 2.18 5.52
CA SER A 116 17.21 1.38 5.86
C SER A 116 18.19 1.16 4.69
N ASN A 117 17.83 1.53 3.46
CA ASN A 117 18.69 1.31 2.30
C ASN A 117 19.17 2.62 1.66
N ASP A 118 20.26 2.54 0.89
CA ASP A 118 20.78 3.64 0.10
C ASP A 118 19.72 4.14 -0.91
N LYS A 119 19.43 5.43 -0.89
CA LYS A 119 18.36 6.04 -1.68
C LYS A 119 18.68 6.04 -3.18
N GLU A 120 19.95 6.22 -3.51
CA GLU A 120 20.40 6.25 -4.90
C GLU A 120 20.41 4.84 -5.51
N LEU A 121 20.80 3.83 -4.74
CA LEU A 121 20.68 2.44 -5.15
C LEU A 121 19.22 2.08 -5.43
N GLN A 122 18.30 2.44 -4.50
CA GLN A 122 16.88 2.21 -4.72
C GLN A 122 16.38 2.93 -5.99
N ARG A 123 16.76 4.18 -6.21
CA ARG A 123 16.37 4.97 -7.41
C ARG A 123 16.80 4.28 -8.71
N ARG A 124 18.03 3.78 -8.77
CA ARG A 124 18.58 3.15 -9.97
C ARG A 124 18.01 1.76 -10.24
N THR A 125 17.58 1.07 -9.20
CA THR A 125 17.10 -0.31 -9.32
C THR A 125 15.58 -0.44 -9.28
N MET A 126 14.86 0.60 -8.87
CA MET A 126 13.40 0.57 -8.78
C MET A 126 12.79 0.78 -10.17
N ASN A 127 12.30 -0.28 -10.74
CA ASN A 127 11.55 -0.33 -12.00
C ASN A 127 10.54 -1.47 -11.96
N LEU A 128 9.64 -1.54 -12.93
CA LEU A 128 8.57 -2.52 -12.93
C LEU A 128 9.10 -3.96 -12.84
N ALA A 129 10.05 -4.34 -13.71
CA ALA A 129 10.62 -5.68 -13.71
C ALA A 129 11.30 -6.05 -12.37
N GLN A 130 11.92 -5.08 -11.69
CA GLN A 130 12.48 -5.31 -10.36
C GLN A 130 11.40 -5.48 -9.29
N MET A 131 10.28 -4.75 -9.38
CA MET A 131 9.16 -4.91 -8.44
C MET A 131 8.49 -6.29 -8.62
N GLU A 132 8.34 -6.75 -9.85
CA GLU A 132 7.88 -8.10 -10.18
C GLU A 132 8.85 -9.16 -9.62
N GLN A 133 10.15 -9.02 -9.87
CA GLN A 133 11.18 -9.91 -9.33
C GLN A 133 11.20 -9.92 -7.80
N ASP A 134 11.12 -8.76 -7.14
CA ASP A 134 11.04 -8.65 -5.68
C ASP A 134 9.83 -9.43 -5.15
N THR A 135 8.69 -9.36 -5.85
CA THR A 135 7.45 -10.10 -5.47
C THR A 135 7.66 -11.61 -5.54
N VAL A 136 8.31 -12.11 -6.60
CA VAL A 136 8.68 -13.54 -6.72
C VAL A 136 9.64 -13.96 -5.62
N GLU A 137 10.67 -13.15 -5.33
CA GLU A 137 11.65 -13.46 -4.29
C GLU A 137 11.02 -13.49 -2.90
N VAL A 138 10.10 -12.56 -2.57
CA VAL A 138 9.34 -12.59 -1.31
C VAL A 138 8.48 -13.85 -1.21
N ALA A 139 7.74 -14.20 -2.27
CA ALA A 139 6.93 -15.41 -2.30
C ALA A 139 7.79 -16.67 -2.09
N ASN A 140 8.94 -16.77 -2.76
CA ASN A 140 9.88 -17.88 -2.59
C ASN A 140 10.51 -17.92 -1.19
N TYR A 141 10.87 -16.77 -0.64
CA TYR A 141 11.38 -16.69 0.73
C TYR A 141 10.36 -17.25 1.72
N LEU A 142 9.11 -16.83 1.62
CA LEU A 142 8.03 -17.29 2.51
C LEU A 142 7.78 -18.79 2.36
N ARG A 143 7.70 -19.28 1.13
CA ARG A 143 7.51 -20.72 0.84
C ARG A 143 8.64 -21.56 1.47
N THR A 144 9.87 -21.12 1.30
CA THR A 144 11.05 -21.81 1.84
C THR A 144 11.09 -21.77 3.36
N ARG A 145 10.93 -20.59 3.96
CA ARG A 145 10.96 -20.37 5.41
C ARG A 145 9.92 -21.22 6.15
N PHE A 146 8.71 -21.23 5.63
CA PHE A 146 7.58 -21.92 6.26
C PHE A 146 7.32 -23.31 5.69
N LYS A 147 8.15 -23.81 4.78
CA LYS A 147 8.03 -25.12 4.11
C LYS A 147 6.63 -25.31 3.53
N ARG A 148 6.18 -24.32 2.77
CA ARG A 148 4.88 -24.32 2.07
C ARG A 148 5.11 -24.42 0.57
N GLU A 149 4.30 -25.21 -0.10
CA GLU A 149 4.33 -25.31 -1.56
C GLU A 149 3.79 -24.03 -2.20
N LYS A 150 2.68 -23.51 -1.69
CA LYS A 150 2.00 -22.32 -2.17
C LYS A 150 1.62 -21.40 -1.01
N ILE A 151 1.31 -20.14 -1.31
CA ILE A 151 0.82 -19.12 -0.38
C ILE A 151 -0.48 -18.50 -0.89
N PHE A 152 -1.29 -17.92 0.01
CA PHE A 152 -2.37 -17.03 -0.36
C PHE A 152 -1.82 -15.62 -0.59
N VAL A 153 -2.36 -14.92 -1.58
CA VAL A 153 -1.93 -13.56 -1.93
C VAL A 153 -3.12 -12.62 -1.90
N VAL A 154 -3.01 -11.54 -1.15
CA VAL A 154 -3.94 -10.41 -1.17
C VAL A 154 -3.20 -9.20 -1.71
N GLY A 155 -3.71 -8.59 -2.76
CA GLY A 155 -3.15 -7.36 -3.32
C GLY A 155 -4.13 -6.20 -3.17
N HIS A 156 -3.61 -5.01 -2.82
CA HIS A 156 -4.43 -3.81 -2.74
C HIS A 156 -3.91 -2.74 -3.72
N SER A 157 -4.80 -2.19 -4.56
CA SER A 157 -4.47 -1.11 -5.50
C SER A 157 -3.23 -1.49 -6.36
N TRP A 158 -2.13 -0.73 -6.33
CA TRP A 158 -0.86 -1.11 -6.96
C TRP A 158 -0.44 -2.55 -6.64
N GLY A 159 -0.53 -2.95 -5.37
CA GLY A 159 -0.19 -4.33 -4.95
C GLY A 159 -1.09 -5.39 -5.56
N SER A 160 -2.30 -5.03 -5.99
CA SER A 160 -3.19 -5.95 -6.69
C SER A 160 -2.72 -6.26 -8.11
N MET A 161 -2.04 -5.31 -8.76
CA MET A 161 -1.42 -5.55 -10.06
C MET A 161 -0.26 -6.55 -9.95
N LEU A 162 0.63 -6.35 -8.96
CA LEU A 162 1.74 -7.27 -8.70
C LEU A 162 1.25 -8.66 -8.29
N GLY A 163 0.22 -8.73 -7.43
CA GLY A 163 -0.33 -10.00 -6.96
C GLY A 163 -1.03 -10.80 -8.06
N LEU A 164 -1.79 -10.14 -8.94
CA LEU A 164 -2.44 -10.78 -10.07
C LEU A 164 -1.41 -11.22 -11.12
N TRP A 165 -0.37 -10.39 -11.38
CA TRP A 165 0.76 -10.76 -12.22
C TRP A 165 1.47 -12.02 -11.66
N LEU A 166 1.76 -12.05 -10.35
CA LEU A 166 2.37 -13.21 -9.71
C LEU A 166 1.51 -14.48 -9.87
N ALA A 167 0.19 -14.37 -9.69
CA ALA A 167 -0.73 -15.50 -9.86
C ALA A 167 -0.72 -16.01 -11.30
N HIS A 168 -0.63 -15.13 -12.30
CA HIS A 168 -0.58 -15.51 -13.70
C HIS A 168 0.76 -16.16 -14.09
N GLU A 169 1.88 -15.50 -13.78
CA GLU A 169 3.22 -15.95 -14.22
C GLU A 169 3.78 -17.08 -13.36
N HIS A 170 3.37 -17.18 -12.09
CA HIS A 170 3.88 -18.14 -11.11
C HIS A 170 2.76 -18.89 -10.38
N PRO A 171 1.86 -19.57 -11.12
CA PRO A 171 0.72 -20.30 -10.55
C PRO A 171 1.14 -21.40 -9.57
N GLU A 172 2.35 -21.92 -9.67
CA GLU A 172 2.93 -22.89 -8.74
C GLU A 172 3.23 -22.31 -7.35
N MET A 173 3.15 -20.98 -7.17
CA MET A 173 3.42 -20.32 -5.90
C MET A 173 2.15 -19.90 -5.16
N VAL A 174 1.01 -19.81 -5.84
CA VAL A 174 -0.22 -19.17 -5.34
C VAL A 174 -1.34 -20.21 -5.15
N TYR A 175 -1.96 -20.24 -3.99
CA TYR A 175 -3.19 -21.03 -3.75
C TYR A 175 -4.44 -20.34 -4.26
N ALA A 176 -4.52 -19.04 -3.98
CA ALA A 176 -5.60 -18.17 -4.43
C ALA A 176 -5.11 -16.72 -4.36
N PHE A 177 -5.66 -15.89 -5.22
CA PHE A 177 -5.43 -14.45 -5.22
C PHE A 177 -6.71 -13.69 -4.87
N VAL A 178 -6.55 -12.65 -4.05
CA VAL A 178 -7.61 -11.71 -3.69
C VAL A 178 -7.17 -10.30 -4.06
N GLY A 179 -7.83 -9.68 -5.02
CA GLY A 179 -7.64 -8.27 -5.38
C GLY A 179 -8.63 -7.38 -4.62
N THR A 180 -8.14 -6.31 -4.01
CA THR A 180 -8.98 -5.29 -3.37
C THR A 180 -8.64 -3.93 -3.97
N GLY A 181 -9.63 -3.21 -4.48
CA GLY A 181 -9.37 -2.03 -5.32
C GLY A 181 -8.45 -2.44 -6.47
N GLN A 182 -8.87 -3.42 -7.25
CA GLN A 182 -8.03 -4.04 -8.29
C GLN A 182 -7.78 -3.06 -9.43
N ALA A 183 -6.53 -2.71 -9.64
CA ALA A 183 -6.11 -2.00 -10.84
C ALA A 183 -5.79 -3.01 -11.95
N VAL A 184 -6.23 -2.73 -13.17
CA VAL A 184 -6.04 -3.60 -14.36
C VAL A 184 -5.10 -2.95 -15.36
N SER A 185 -5.46 -1.78 -15.84
CA SER A 185 -4.65 -0.93 -16.70
C SER A 185 -4.70 0.47 -16.14
N MET A 186 -3.54 1.04 -15.81
CA MET A 186 -3.51 2.37 -15.21
C MET A 186 -4.13 3.42 -16.13
N GLN A 187 -3.93 3.30 -17.43
CA GLN A 187 -4.57 4.20 -18.38
C GLN A 187 -6.09 4.09 -18.32
N GLN A 188 -6.64 2.88 -18.36
CA GLN A 188 -8.11 2.67 -18.32
C GLN A 188 -8.69 3.09 -16.96
N ASN A 189 -7.98 2.82 -15.87
CA ASN A 189 -8.38 3.25 -14.53
C ASN A 189 -8.47 4.78 -14.44
N GLU A 190 -7.45 5.48 -14.92
CA GLU A 190 -7.40 6.96 -14.92
C GLU A 190 -8.53 7.56 -15.79
N GLU A 191 -8.76 7.02 -16.99
CA GLU A 191 -9.84 7.45 -17.87
C GLU A 191 -11.22 7.25 -17.22
N ALA A 192 -11.46 6.09 -16.62
CA ALA A 192 -12.72 5.78 -15.97
C ALA A 192 -12.94 6.62 -14.71
N GLY A 193 -11.92 6.78 -13.87
CA GLY A 193 -11.95 7.63 -12.69
C GLY A 193 -12.25 9.09 -13.02
N TYR A 194 -11.57 9.64 -14.03
CA TYR A 194 -11.83 10.99 -14.50
C TYR A 194 -13.28 11.17 -14.96
N ARG A 195 -13.84 10.21 -15.71
CA ARG A 195 -15.26 10.27 -16.11
C ARG A 195 -16.21 10.26 -14.92
N ILE A 196 -15.91 9.43 -13.91
CA ILE A 196 -16.71 9.33 -12.69
C ILE A 196 -16.70 10.66 -11.93
N VAL A 197 -15.52 11.26 -11.70
CA VAL A 197 -15.44 12.51 -10.95
C VAL A 197 -16.01 13.70 -11.70
N LEU A 198 -15.84 13.78 -13.01
CA LEU A 198 -16.46 14.82 -13.84
C LEU A 198 -17.98 14.69 -13.83
N GLN A 199 -18.51 13.46 -13.88
CA GLN A 199 -19.95 13.24 -13.77
C GLN A 199 -20.48 13.62 -12.38
N ALA A 200 -19.73 13.33 -11.29
CA ALA A 200 -20.09 13.75 -9.95
C ALA A 200 -20.11 15.28 -9.81
N ALA A 201 -19.13 15.97 -10.41
CA ALA A 201 -19.10 17.43 -10.45
C ALA A 201 -20.33 18.01 -11.16
N ARG A 202 -20.73 17.42 -12.29
CA ARG A 202 -21.93 17.83 -13.05
C ARG A 202 -23.22 17.55 -12.28
N ASN A 203 -23.34 16.39 -11.65
CA ASN A 203 -24.51 16.02 -10.84
C ASN A 203 -24.70 16.97 -9.64
N THR A 204 -23.63 17.41 -9.03
CA THR A 204 -23.64 18.36 -7.91
C THR A 204 -23.68 19.83 -8.37
N LYS A 205 -23.64 20.08 -9.67
CA LYS A 205 -23.60 21.44 -10.28
C LYS A 205 -22.44 22.28 -9.72
N ASN A 206 -21.30 21.63 -9.47
CA ASN A 206 -20.10 22.32 -8.98
C ASN A 206 -19.32 22.93 -10.15
N GLU A 207 -19.67 24.16 -10.51
CA GLU A 207 -19.08 24.89 -11.65
C GLU A 207 -17.54 25.00 -11.57
N ARG A 208 -16.99 25.16 -10.36
CA ARG A 208 -15.54 25.22 -10.17
C ARG A 208 -14.91 23.86 -10.49
N ALA A 209 -15.44 22.77 -9.98
CA ALA A 209 -14.95 21.42 -10.24
C ALA A 209 -15.02 21.09 -11.74
N ILE A 210 -16.16 21.40 -12.39
CA ILE A 210 -16.36 21.18 -13.83
C ILE A 210 -15.26 21.92 -14.61
N LYS A 211 -15.08 23.21 -14.36
CA LYS A 211 -14.09 24.04 -15.07
C LYS A 211 -12.65 23.53 -14.87
N GLU A 212 -12.27 23.18 -13.64
CA GLU A 212 -10.91 22.70 -13.34
C GLU A 212 -10.68 21.31 -13.96
N LEU A 213 -11.65 20.40 -13.89
CA LEU A 213 -11.55 19.08 -14.53
C LEU A 213 -11.50 19.18 -16.06
N GLU A 214 -12.33 20.01 -16.67
CA GLU A 214 -12.31 20.19 -18.12
C GLU A 214 -11.02 20.86 -18.63
N SER A 215 -10.35 21.66 -17.78
CA SER A 215 -9.08 22.29 -18.13
C SER A 215 -7.90 21.33 -18.24
N VAL A 216 -7.99 20.14 -17.63
CA VAL A 216 -6.93 19.13 -17.69
C VAL A 216 -7.11 18.13 -18.84
N ALA A 217 -8.24 18.20 -19.55
CA ALA A 217 -8.50 17.32 -20.69
C ALA A 217 -7.49 17.54 -21.84
N PRO A 218 -7.17 16.50 -22.66
CA PRO A 218 -7.57 15.11 -22.48
C PRO A 218 -6.87 14.47 -21.27
N TYR A 219 -7.58 13.55 -20.59
CA TYR A 219 -7.05 12.86 -19.41
C TYR A 219 -7.26 11.35 -19.52
N PRO A 220 -6.26 10.50 -19.15
CA PRO A 220 -4.93 10.92 -18.72
C PRO A 220 -4.11 11.55 -19.84
N PRO A 221 -3.15 12.42 -19.53
CA PRO A 221 -2.28 13.00 -20.54
C PRO A 221 -1.31 11.95 -21.11
N ALA A 222 -0.97 12.07 -22.39
CA ALA A 222 -0.03 11.15 -23.05
C ALA A 222 1.36 11.09 -22.41
N ILE A 223 1.78 12.20 -21.78
CA ILE A 223 2.98 12.26 -20.93
C ILE A 223 2.50 12.55 -19.51
N PRO A 224 2.92 11.75 -18.50
CA PRO A 224 2.51 11.94 -17.12
C PRO A 224 2.74 13.39 -16.64
N ASP A 225 1.68 14.00 -16.15
CA ASP A 225 1.69 15.38 -15.61
C ASP A 225 1.12 15.38 -14.19
N MET A 226 2.00 15.55 -13.21
CA MET A 226 1.64 15.53 -11.80
C MET A 226 0.65 16.63 -11.40
N ASN A 227 0.65 17.77 -12.07
CA ASN A 227 -0.29 18.85 -11.78
C ASN A 227 -1.70 18.48 -12.26
N LYS A 228 -1.81 17.93 -13.48
CA LYS A 228 -3.09 17.44 -14.00
C LYS A 228 -3.63 16.29 -13.15
N THR A 229 -2.79 15.31 -12.81
CA THR A 229 -3.15 14.21 -11.92
C THR A 229 -3.57 14.73 -10.55
N GLY A 230 -2.84 15.67 -9.96
CA GLY A 230 -3.18 16.29 -8.69
C GLY A 230 -4.57 16.95 -8.72
N THR A 231 -4.88 17.72 -9.78
CA THR A 231 -6.21 18.34 -9.94
C THR A 231 -7.32 17.30 -9.93
N VAL A 232 -7.16 16.18 -10.66
CA VAL A 232 -8.16 15.11 -10.68
C VAL A 232 -8.29 14.46 -9.31
N ARG A 233 -7.17 14.11 -8.64
CA ARG A 233 -7.15 13.49 -7.31
C ARG A 233 -7.77 14.38 -6.22
N ASP A 234 -7.55 15.69 -6.28
CA ASP A 234 -8.17 16.64 -5.35
C ASP A 234 -9.71 16.62 -5.47
N TRP A 235 -10.22 16.59 -6.69
CA TRP A 235 -11.65 16.53 -6.92
C TRP A 235 -12.25 15.14 -6.66
N GLU A 236 -11.55 14.05 -6.95
CA GLU A 236 -11.95 12.70 -6.53
C GLU A 236 -12.11 12.61 -5.01
N SER A 237 -11.11 13.07 -4.28
CA SER A 237 -11.15 13.11 -2.82
C SER A 237 -12.28 14.00 -2.28
N SER A 238 -12.50 15.17 -2.91
CA SER A 238 -13.49 16.15 -2.46
C SER A 238 -14.92 15.73 -2.75
N LEU A 239 -15.19 15.11 -3.90
CA LEU A 239 -16.56 14.80 -4.36
C LEU A 239 -16.97 13.36 -4.08
N LEU A 240 -16.03 12.44 -4.03
CA LEU A 240 -16.26 10.99 -3.95
C LEU A 240 -15.60 10.36 -2.71
N GLY A 241 -14.74 11.09 -2.03
CA GLY A 241 -14.12 10.63 -0.78
C GLY A 241 -15.18 10.39 0.31
N PRO A 242 -14.86 9.53 1.29
CA PRO A 242 -15.76 9.30 2.42
C PRO A 242 -16.01 10.61 3.18
N PRO A 243 -17.22 10.81 3.75
CA PRO A 243 -17.51 11.98 4.55
C PRO A 243 -16.48 12.18 5.65
N PRO A 244 -16.16 13.42 6.04
CA PRO A 244 -15.16 13.70 7.09
C PRO A 244 -15.45 13.04 8.45
N SER A 245 -16.70 12.64 8.68
CA SER A 245 -17.16 11.96 9.90
C SER A 245 -16.91 10.44 9.86
N GLU A 246 -16.65 9.86 8.69
CA GLU A 246 -16.42 8.43 8.57
C GLU A 246 -14.94 8.07 8.72
N THR A 247 -14.72 6.93 9.34
CA THR A 247 -13.42 6.43 9.79
C THR A 247 -12.53 5.87 8.64
N GLY A 248 -12.54 6.50 7.47
CA GLY A 248 -11.77 6.05 6.31
C GLY A 248 -10.26 6.31 6.44
N PHE A 249 -9.49 5.61 5.61
CA PHE A 249 -8.04 5.81 5.42
C PHE A 249 -7.66 7.24 5.00
N THR A 250 -8.62 8.03 4.55
CA THR A 250 -8.46 9.42 4.10
C THR A 250 -8.27 10.43 5.23
N ASN A 251 -8.46 10.02 6.49
CA ASN A 251 -8.20 10.91 7.61
C ASN A 251 -6.69 10.92 7.94
N VAL A 252 -5.98 11.90 7.41
CA VAL A 252 -4.52 12.09 7.62
C VAL A 252 -4.12 12.02 9.10
N LYS A 253 -4.93 12.56 10.01
CA LYS A 253 -4.66 12.50 11.45
C LYS A 253 -4.70 11.06 11.97
N ARG A 254 -5.65 10.25 11.48
CA ARG A 254 -5.75 8.84 11.85
C ARG A 254 -4.58 8.05 11.33
N ILE A 255 -4.21 8.24 10.06
CA ILE A 255 -3.04 7.59 9.45
C ILE A 255 -1.77 7.93 10.24
N LEU A 256 -1.50 9.22 10.46
CA LEU A 256 -0.34 9.67 11.24
C LEU A 256 -0.34 9.09 12.65
N ARG A 257 -1.49 9.09 13.34
CA ARG A 257 -1.59 8.48 14.67
C ARG A 257 -1.28 6.99 14.61
N THR A 258 -1.81 6.25 13.64
CA THR A 258 -1.56 4.82 13.46
C THR A 258 -0.07 4.55 13.24
N VAL A 259 0.57 5.29 12.32
CA VAL A 259 2.00 5.15 12.03
C VAL A 259 2.86 5.46 13.28
N ILE A 260 2.62 6.60 13.94
CA ILE A 260 3.36 6.99 15.14
C ILE A 260 3.18 5.99 16.30
N SER A 261 2.03 5.35 16.41
CA SER A 261 1.75 4.36 17.46
C SER A 261 2.18 2.94 17.11
N ALA A 262 2.65 2.68 15.91
CA ALA A 262 3.11 1.36 15.50
C ALA A 262 4.41 0.98 16.22
N PRO A 263 4.43 -0.11 17.01
CA PRO A 263 5.63 -0.53 17.75
C PRO A 263 6.75 -1.01 16.81
N GLU A 264 6.42 -1.43 15.60
CA GLU A 264 7.31 -1.91 14.54
C GLU A 264 8.19 -0.79 13.97
N TYR A 265 7.78 0.48 14.14
CA TYR A 265 8.42 1.63 13.51
C TYR A 265 9.20 2.50 14.50
N SER A 266 10.40 2.92 14.11
CA SER A 266 11.17 4.00 14.74
C SER A 266 10.70 5.37 14.22
N ILE A 267 11.21 6.47 14.78
CA ILE A 267 10.96 7.82 14.26
C ILE A 267 11.51 7.98 12.84
N ALA A 268 12.64 7.37 12.54
CA ALA A 268 13.20 7.39 11.20
C ALA A 268 12.29 6.68 10.21
N ASP A 269 11.69 5.54 10.60
CA ASP A 269 10.74 4.79 9.77
C ASP A 269 9.44 5.58 9.55
N ASP A 270 8.96 6.34 10.56
CA ASP A 270 7.80 7.23 10.41
C ASP A 270 8.08 8.32 9.33
N ILE A 271 9.31 8.84 9.31
CA ILE A 271 9.76 9.77 8.25
C ILE A 271 9.86 9.04 6.91
N GLY A 272 10.41 7.82 6.94
CA GLY A 272 10.51 6.92 5.79
C GLY A 272 9.15 6.59 5.17
N PHE A 273 8.10 6.44 5.99
CA PHE A 273 6.73 6.24 5.53
C PHE A 273 6.25 7.36 4.59
N VAL A 274 6.49 8.63 4.96
CA VAL A 274 6.09 9.79 4.16
C VAL A 274 7.01 10.00 2.95
N ARG A 275 8.34 9.94 3.18
CA ARG A 275 9.34 10.19 2.13
C ARG A 275 9.38 9.07 1.09
N GLY A 276 9.20 7.83 1.52
CA GLY A 276 9.16 6.66 0.64
C GLY A 276 8.02 6.73 -0.37
N GLN A 277 6.84 7.16 0.05
CA GLN A 277 5.72 7.37 -0.86
C GLN A 277 6.04 8.41 -1.95
N THR A 278 6.56 9.57 -1.56
CA THR A 278 6.95 10.62 -2.52
C THR A 278 8.03 10.14 -3.47
N PHE A 279 9.05 9.46 -2.93
CA PHE A 279 10.14 8.89 -3.71
C PHE A 279 9.64 7.87 -4.74
N SER A 280 8.82 6.93 -4.29
CA SER A 280 8.30 5.85 -5.14
C SER A 280 7.40 6.37 -6.25
N LEU A 281 6.55 7.34 -5.95
CA LEU A 281 5.74 8.03 -6.97
C LEU A 281 6.62 8.70 -8.03
N GLN A 282 7.65 9.44 -7.62
CA GLN A 282 8.56 10.12 -8.55
C GLN A 282 9.32 9.15 -9.46
N VAL A 283 9.72 7.99 -8.94
CA VAL A 283 10.54 7.02 -9.69
C VAL A 283 9.68 6.14 -10.60
N MET A 284 8.52 5.69 -10.13
CA MET A 284 7.73 4.65 -10.78
C MET A 284 6.55 5.16 -11.60
N MET A 285 6.07 6.39 -11.37
CA MET A 285 4.86 6.89 -12.04
C MET A 285 4.91 6.73 -13.58
N PRO A 286 6.01 7.04 -14.29
CA PRO A 286 6.06 6.86 -15.74
C PRO A 286 5.84 5.41 -16.17
N GLN A 287 6.46 4.46 -15.47
CA GLN A 287 6.36 3.04 -15.80
C GLN A 287 5.01 2.45 -15.36
N MET A 288 4.45 2.95 -14.25
CA MET A 288 3.15 2.51 -13.76
C MET A 288 2.04 2.80 -14.79
N MET A 289 2.12 3.91 -15.52
CA MET A 289 1.16 4.23 -16.60
C MET A 289 1.21 3.26 -17.78
N GLU A 290 2.33 2.53 -17.94
CA GLU A 290 2.49 1.50 -18.98
C GLU A 290 2.05 0.11 -18.52
N PHE A 291 1.83 -0.07 -17.20
CA PHE A 291 1.47 -1.37 -16.63
C PHE A 291 0.01 -1.72 -16.98
N ASP A 292 -0.16 -2.87 -17.64
CA ASP A 292 -1.43 -3.27 -18.23
C ASP A 292 -1.59 -4.79 -18.18
N LEU A 293 -2.39 -5.26 -17.24
CA LEU A 293 -2.68 -6.68 -17.03
C LEU A 293 -3.53 -7.31 -18.15
N THR A 294 -4.17 -6.53 -19.00
CA THR A 294 -4.91 -7.06 -20.16
C THR A 294 -3.98 -7.76 -21.16
N LYS A 295 -2.67 -7.51 -21.06
CA LYS A 295 -1.63 -8.14 -21.87
C LYS A 295 -1.17 -9.51 -21.38
N LEU A 296 -1.54 -9.94 -20.16
CA LEU A 296 -1.16 -11.25 -19.58
C LEU A 296 -1.94 -12.36 -20.26
N GLY A 297 -2.76 -12.37 -21.05
CA GLY A 297 -3.56 -13.47 -21.56
C GLY A 297 -4.68 -13.88 -20.60
N PRO A 298 -5.63 -14.69 -21.06
CA PRO A 298 -6.87 -14.93 -20.36
C PRO A 298 -6.81 -16.03 -19.29
N CYS A 299 -5.70 -16.75 -19.15
CA CYS A 299 -5.66 -18.05 -18.49
C CYS A 299 -5.11 -17.97 -17.07
N PHE A 300 -5.94 -18.23 -16.07
CA PHE A 300 -5.53 -18.35 -14.67
C PHE A 300 -5.81 -19.78 -14.14
N ARG A 301 -4.91 -20.30 -13.31
CA ARG A 301 -5.02 -21.67 -12.74
C ARG A 301 -5.51 -21.68 -11.30
N GLU A 302 -5.44 -20.54 -10.63
CA GLU A 302 -5.82 -20.33 -9.24
C GLU A 302 -7.19 -19.65 -9.15
N PRO A 303 -7.93 -19.89 -8.05
CA PRO A 303 -9.10 -19.08 -7.73
C PRO A 303 -8.74 -17.60 -7.58
N LEU A 304 -9.51 -16.76 -8.26
CA LEU A 304 -9.38 -15.30 -8.21
C LEU A 304 -10.63 -14.70 -7.56
N PHE A 305 -10.41 -13.76 -6.64
CA PHE A 305 -11.49 -13.03 -5.97
C PHE A 305 -11.22 -11.53 -6.07
N PHE A 306 -12.23 -10.74 -6.40
CA PHE A 306 -12.10 -9.29 -6.54
C PHE A 306 -13.13 -8.58 -5.66
N PHE A 307 -12.66 -7.64 -4.84
CA PHE A 307 -13.48 -6.82 -3.95
C PHE A 307 -13.29 -5.35 -4.32
N GLU A 308 -14.36 -4.74 -4.82
CA GLU A 308 -14.31 -3.38 -5.34
C GLU A 308 -15.24 -2.44 -4.58
N GLY A 309 -14.79 -1.21 -4.36
CA GLY A 309 -15.63 -0.13 -3.91
C GLY A 309 -16.66 0.26 -4.99
N ARG A 310 -17.94 0.37 -4.61
CA ARG A 310 -19.00 0.72 -5.58
C ARG A 310 -18.74 2.05 -6.31
N ILE A 311 -18.08 2.99 -5.64
CA ILE A 311 -17.79 4.34 -6.15
C ILE A 311 -16.29 4.60 -5.90
N ASP A 312 -15.44 3.70 -6.37
CA ASP A 312 -13.99 3.90 -6.30
C ASP A 312 -13.51 4.61 -7.56
N PRO A 313 -13.00 5.84 -7.47
CA PRO A 313 -12.50 6.55 -8.64
C PRO A 313 -11.06 6.16 -9.00
N TYR A 314 -10.32 5.54 -8.09
CA TYR A 314 -8.93 5.11 -8.32
C TYR A 314 -8.84 3.75 -9.02
N CYS A 315 -9.72 2.83 -8.61
CA CYS A 315 -9.87 1.51 -9.19
C CYS A 315 -11.35 1.29 -9.52
N PRO A 316 -11.85 1.87 -10.63
CA PRO A 316 -13.26 1.82 -10.96
C PRO A 316 -13.74 0.40 -11.22
N GLY A 317 -14.80 -0.03 -10.53
CA GLY A 317 -15.37 -1.36 -10.65
C GLY A 317 -15.79 -1.75 -12.07
N SER A 318 -16.06 -0.78 -12.96
CA SER A 318 -16.33 -1.06 -14.37
C SER A 318 -15.12 -1.64 -15.10
N VAL A 319 -13.91 -1.17 -14.81
CA VAL A 319 -12.69 -1.64 -15.48
C VAL A 319 -12.40 -3.09 -15.11
N ILE A 320 -12.52 -3.44 -13.82
CA ILE A 320 -12.33 -4.84 -13.40
C ILE A 320 -13.47 -5.73 -13.89
N ALA A 321 -14.73 -5.26 -13.93
CA ALA A 321 -15.85 -6.02 -14.44
C ALA A 321 -15.66 -6.39 -15.93
N ASP A 322 -15.17 -5.46 -16.74
CA ASP A 322 -14.84 -5.72 -18.14
C ASP A 322 -13.65 -6.71 -18.26
N TYR A 323 -12.62 -6.55 -17.44
CA TYR A 323 -11.46 -7.47 -17.43
C TYR A 323 -11.87 -8.90 -17.05
N VAL A 324 -12.68 -9.08 -16.01
CA VAL A 324 -13.15 -10.41 -15.56
C VAL A 324 -13.87 -11.17 -16.67
N GLN A 325 -14.56 -10.49 -17.59
CA GLN A 325 -15.19 -11.13 -18.74
C GLN A 325 -14.17 -11.64 -19.78
N THR A 326 -12.93 -11.19 -19.73
CA THR A 326 -11.88 -11.60 -20.67
C THR A 326 -11.01 -12.72 -20.16
N ILE A 327 -11.08 -13.04 -18.86
CA ILE A 327 -10.26 -14.08 -18.22
C ILE A 327 -11.04 -15.37 -18.02
N ASN A 328 -10.33 -16.50 -18.06
CA ASN A 328 -10.88 -17.83 -17.92
C ASN A 328 -10.12 -18.61 -16.84
N ALA A 329 -10.80 -19.48 -16.09
CA ALA A 329 -10.15 -20.45 -15.25
C ALA A 329 -9.63 -21.61 -16.10
N CYS A 330 -8.31 -21.87 -16.04
CA CYS A 330 -7.68 -22.94 -16.80
C CYS A 330 -7.11 -24.01 -15.86
N ALA A 331 -7.75 -25.17 -15.77
CA ALA A 331 -7.34 -26.24 -14.84
C ALA A 331 -6.06 -26.97 -15.26
N THR A 332 -5.82 -27.20 -16.53
CA THR A 332 -4.60 -27.73 -17.17
C THR A 332 -4.64 -27.35 -18.64
N ALA A 333 -3.56 -27.57 -19.39
CA ALA A 333 -3.57 -27.27 -20.81
C ALA A 333 -4.70 -28.06 -21.52
N GLY A 334 -5.89 -27.47 -21.61
CA GLY A 334 -7.06 -28.06 -22.28
C GLY A 334 -8.43 -27.86 -21.63
N ASP A 335 -8.52 -27.52 -20.35
CA ASP A 335 -9.81 -27.38 -19.68
C ASP A 335 -10.03 -25.94 -19.19
N CYS A 336 -10.95 -25.23 -19.81
CA CYS A 336 -11.51 -23.99 -19.28
C CYS A 336 -12.78 -24.33 -18.48
N VAL A 337 -12.80 -24.01 -17.19
CA VAL A 337 -13.99 -24.09 -16.34
C VAL A 337 -14.44 -22.65 -16.09
N VAL A 338 -15.61 -22.30 -16.58
CA VAL A 338 -16.28 -21.00 -16.38
C VAL A 338 -16.92 -20.97 -14.99
#